data_5dc442f174dc5b7d356445734858bfda
#
_entry.id   5dc442f174dc5b7d356445734858bfda
#
_cell.length_a   1.000
_cell.length_b   1.000
_cell.length_c   1.000
_cell.angle_alpha   90.00
_cell.angle_beta   90.00
_cell.angle_gamma   90.00
#
_symmetry.space_group_name_H-M   'P 1'
#
loop_
_entity.id
_entity.type
_entity.pdbx_description
1 polymer ?
#
loop_
_entity_poly.entity_id
_entity_poly.type
_entity_poly.pdbx_seq_one_letter_code
_entity_poly.pdbx_strand_id
1 'polypeptide(L)'
;MNFKIEAKDPQSQARAGEIITDHGNIPTPIFMPVGTVGSVKGVHQRELKEDIDAKIILGNTYHLYLRPGLETISKAGGLHKFMNWDRPILTDSGGFQVFSLASCRKLSSEGAKFQSHIDGSRHLFTPENVVDTQRTIGSDIMMALDECTPGTADYSYARKSLDLTKNWLERGWKQFQETSPLYGYSQTFFPIVQGCVYPELRREAARHVTSLGAEGNAIGGLAVGEPAEKMYEMIEVVNEILPEDKPRYLMGVGTPVNILEAIERGIDMMDCVMPTRNGRNGMLFTWNGIMNMRNRKWAEDFTPLDPDGETWVDHNYSKAYLRHLFISGELLAMQIASIHNLGFYLSLVREARKHIIKGDFKDWKIYTIDKVSKRL
;
A
#
# COMPACT_ATOMS: atom_id res chain seq x y z
N MET A 1 13.25 -13.53 3.69
CA MET A 1 11.77 -13.58 3.75
C MET A 1 11.29 -14.93 3.21
N ASN A 2 10.15 -15.46 3.68
CA ASN A 2 9.54 -16.67 3.13
C ASN A 2 8.03 -16.43 2.94
N PHE A 3 7.43 -17.07 1.91
CA PHE A 3 5.99 -17.01 1.67
C PHE A 3 5.41 -18.41 1.56
N LYS A 4 4.32 -18.67 2.26
CA LYS A 4 3.65 -19.97 2.25
C LYS A 4 2.17 -19.77 1.94
N ILE A 5 1.66 -20.42 0.89
CA ILE A 5 0.22 -20.49 0.62
C ILE A 5 -0.40 -21.55 1.53
N GLU A 6 -1.47 -21.21 2.21
CA GLU A 6 -2.21 -22.09 3.13
C GLU A 6 -3.51 -22.61 2.50
N ALA A 7 -4.20 -21.77 1.72
CA ALA A 7 -5.44 -22.13 1.04
C ALA A 7 -5.60 -21.34 -0.26
N LYS A 8 -6.37 -21.92 -1.21
CA LYS A 8 -6.84 -21.26 -2.43
C LYS A 8 -8.34 -21.39 -2.52
N ASP A 9 -9.01 -20.35 -2.98
CA ASP A 9 -10.44 -20.40 -3.25
C ASP A 9 -10.71 -21.27 -4.48
N PRO A 10 -11.64 -22.24 -4.43
CA PRO A 10 -11.89 -23.15 -5.55
C PRO A 10 -12.56 -22.48 -6.77
N GLN A 11 -13.13 -21.27 -6.60
CA GLN A 11 -13.91 -20.59 -7.62
C GLN A 11 -13.21 -19.34 -8.20
N SER A 12 -12.02 -18.99 -7.69
CA SER A 12 -11.29 -17.80 -8.11
C SER A 12 -9.77 -18.00 -7.98
N GLN A 13 -8.99 -16.95 -8.27
CA GLN A 13 -7.54 -16.95 -8.04
C GLN A 13 -7.16 -16.48 -6.61
N ALA A 14 -8.15 -16.20 -5.76
CA ALA A 14 -7.93 -15.75 -4.39
C ALA A 14 -7.17 -16.81 -3.58
N ARG A 15 -6.20 -16.35 -2.80
CA ARG A 15 -5.35 -17.22 -1.99
C ARG A 15 -5.09 -16.61 -0.62
N ALA A 16 -5.05 -17.46 0.39
CA ALA A 16 -4.62 -17.14 1.74
C ALA A 16 -3.22 -17.72 1.97
N GLY A 17 -2.34 -16.92 2.55
CA GLY A 17 -0.98 -17.33 2.84
C GLY A 17 -0.38 -16.57 4.01
N GLU A 18 0.91 -16.75 4.23
CA GLU A 18 1.67 -16.07 5.26
C GLU A 18 3.04 -15.66 4.74
N ILE A 19 3.41 -14.40 4.92
CA ILE A 19 4.76 -13.88 4.67
C ILE A 19 5.48 -13.84 6.02
N ILE A 20 6.67 -14.45 6.08
CA ILE A 20 7.50 -14.52 7.29
C ILE A 20 8.67 -13.57 7.14
N THR A 21 8.81 -12.62 8.08
CA THR A 21 9.92 -11.67 8.18
C THR A 21 10.55 -11.75 9.56
N ASP A 22 11.70 -11.09 9.76
CA ASP A 22 12.38 -11.07 11.06
C ASP A 22 11.62 -10.24 12.12
N HIS A 23 10.71 -9.33 11.69
CA HIS A 23 9.83 -8.55 12.58
C HIS A 23 8.42 -9.14 12.74
N GLY A 24 8.17 -10.35 12.24
CA GLY A 24 6.92 -11.07 12.44
C GLY A 24 6.27 -11.56 11.16
N ASN A 25 5.15 -12.23 11.34
CA ASN A 25 4.39 -12.87 10.28
C ASN A 25 3.27 -11.96 9.79
N ILE A 26 3.06 -11.96 8.48
CA ILE A 26 2.04 -11.17 7.78
C ILE A 26 1.06 -12.14 7.12
N PRO A 27 -0.13 -12.38 7.69
CA PRO A 27 -1.16 -13.16 7.03
C PRO A 27 -1.68 -12.40 5.81
N THR A 28 -1.84 -13.10 4.68
CA THR A 28 -2.36 -12.53 3.43
C THR A 28 -3.72 -13.14 3.08
N PRO A 29 -4.60 -12.40 2.35
CA PRO A 29 -4.39 -11.04 1.87
C PRO A 29 -4.28 -10.01 2.99
N ILE A 30 -3.51 -8.93 2.75
CA ILE A 30 -3.27 -7.88 3.75
C ILE A 30 -3.40 -6.49 3.13
N PHE A 31 -3.95 -5.55 3.90
CA PHE A 31 -3.91 -4.12 3.60
C PHE A 31 -2.89 -3.44 4.52
N MET A 32 -2.02 -2.59 3.95
CA MET A 32 -0.96 -1.89 4.67
C MET A 32 -1.35 -0.44 4.93
N PRO A 33 -1.53 -0.02 6.20
CA PRO A 33 -1.68 1.39 6.54
C PRO A 33 -0.45 2.21 6.11
N VAL A 34 -0.68 3.40 5.51
CA VAL A 34 0.39 4.25 5.01
C VAL A 34 0.88 5.20 6.09
N GLY A 35 2.12 5.00 6.51
CA GLY A 35 2.87 5.82 7.46
C GLY A 35 3.91 6.71 6.78
N THR A 36 3.48 7.70 6.00
CA THR A 36 4.28 8.51 5.07
C THR A 36 5.62 9.01 5.63
N VAL A 37 5.63 9.56 6.84
CA VAL A 37 6.83 10.12 7.51
C VAL A 37 7.16 9.34 8.80
N GLY A 38 7.01 8.02 8.79
CA GLY A 38 7.12 7.20 10.00
C GLY A 38 5.91 7.36 10.93
N SER A 39 4.76 7.79 10.42
CA SER A 39 3.54 7.97 11.18
C SER A 39 2.31 7.76 10.29
N VAL A 40 1.41 6.90 10.71
CA VAL A 40 0.07 6.80 10.14
C VAL A 40 -0.74 7.98 10.65
N LYS A 41 -1.28 8.79 9.73
CA LYS A 41 -1.83 10.12 10.06
C LYS A 41 -2.99 10.04 11.05
N GLY A 42 -2.78 10.65 12.23
CA GLY A 42 -3.78 10.75 13.29
C GLY A 42 -3.98 9.48 14.11
N VAL A 43 -3.06 8.50 14.02
CA VAL A 43 -3.17 7.21 14.73
C VAL A 43 -1.87 6.91 15.46
N HIS A 44 -1.92 6.60 16.75
CA HIS A 44 -0.76 6.17 17.51
C HIS A 44 -0.38 4.72 17.19
N GLN A 45 0.90 4.37 17.41
CA GLN A 45 1.39 3.00 17.24
C GLN A 45 0.65 2.00 18.15
N ARG A 46 0.22 2.42 19.35
CA ARG A 46 -0.59 1.60 20.24
C ARG A 46 -1.91 1.19 19.57
N GLU A 47 -2.65 2.15 19.02
CA GLU A 47 -3.93 1.89 18.34
C GLU A 47 -3.75 1.05 17.08
N LEU A 48 -2.64 1.26 16.34
CA LEU A 48 -2.29 0.40 15.21
C LEU A 48 -2.05 -1.05 15.61
N LYS A 49 -1.48 -1.29 16.81
CA LYS A 49 -1.16 -2.64 17.31
C LYS A 49 -2.34 -3.30 18.02
N GLU A 50 -2.98 -2.57 18.93
CA GLU A 50 -3.92 -3.15 19.90
C GLU A 50 -5.36 -3.10 19.40
N ASP A 51 -5.74 -2.06 18.66
CA ASP A 51 -7.11 -1.80 18.26
C ASP A 51 -7.36 -2.19 16.77
N ILE A 52 -6.45 -1.78 15.89
CA ILE A 52 -6.52 -2.04 14.44
C ILE A 52 -5.87 -3.38 14.06
N ASP A 53 -4.89 -3.81 14.83
CA ASP A 53 -4.06 -5.00 14.61
C ASP A 53 -3.35 -5.02 13.25
N ALA A 54 -2.76 -3.87 12.87
CA ALA A 54 -1.95 -3.76 11.67
C ALA A 54 -0.68 -4.64 11.76
N LYS A 55 -0.53 -5.61 10.87
CA LYS A 55 0.62 -6.54 10.85
C LYS A 55 1.84 -5.97 10.15
N ILE A 56 1.65 -5.02 9.26
CA ILE A 56 2.67 -4.33 8.48
C ILE A 56 2.19 -2.91 8.18
N ILE A 57 3.11 -1.96 8.07
CA ILE A 57 2.84 -0.59 7.62
C ILE A 57 3.76 -0.23 6.44
N LEU A 58 3.36 0.78 5.66
CA LEU A 58 4.16 1.30 4.57
C LEU A 58 4.76 2.67 4.94
N GLY A 59 6.07 2.83 4.78
CA GLY A 59 6.79 4.10 4.85
C GLY A 59 7.15 4.64 3.46
N ASN A 60 7.22 5.97 3.30
CA ASN A 60 7.61 6.56 2.01
C ASN A 60 9.07 7.01 2.02
N THR A 61 9.90 6.37 1.21
CA THR A 61 11.35 6.64 1.11
C THR A 61 11.64 8.10 0.78
N TYR A 62 10.95 8.70 -0.19
CA TYR A 62 11.13 10.12 -0.55
C TYR A 62 10.95 11.06 0.65
N HIS A 63 9.89 10.87 1.41
CA HIS A 63 9.61 11.73 2.56
C HIS A 63 10.60 11.52 3.69
N LEU A 64 10.94 10.28 4.02
CA LEU A 64 11.90 9.93 5.07
C LEU A 64 13.33 10.39 4.72
N TYR A 65 13.72 10.31 3.45
CA TYR A 65 14.96 10.83 2.93
C TYR A 65 15.09 12.34 3.13
N LEU A 66 14.04 13.11 2.81
CA LEU A 66 14.04 14.57 2.97
C LEU A 66 13.89 15.01 4.44
N ARG A 67 13.05 14.31 5.21
CA ARG A 67 12.79 14.62 6.62
C ARG A 67 12.30 13.38 7.37
N PRO A 68 12.97 12.94 8.44
CA PRO A 68 14.02 13.66 9.19
C PRO A 68 15.41 13.62 8.54
N GLY A 69 15.59 12.88 7.43
CA GLY A 69 16.85 12.64 6.78
C GLY A 69 17.57 11.37 7.28
N LEU A 70 18.40 10.80 6.42
CA LEU A 70 19.02 9.50 6.65
C LEU A 70 19.99 9.49 7.85
N GLU A 71 20.68 10.59 8.11
CA GLU A 71 21.58 10.70 9.25
C GLU A 71 20.84 10.52 10.58
N THR A 72 19.68 11.15 10.73
CA THR A 72 18.83 11.04 11.92
C THR A 72 18.31 9.62 12.10
N ILE A 73 17.80 9.01 11.02
CA ILE A 73 17.29 7.63 11.05
C ILE A 73 18.40 6.64 11.40
N SER A 74 19.57 6.79 10.80
CA SER A 74 20.74 5.94 11.07
C SER A 74 21.19 6.03 12.52
N LYS A 75 21.30 7.25 13.08
CA LYS A 75 21.64 7.45 14.50
C LYS A 75 20.62 6.84 15.46
N ALA A 76 19.36 6.81 15.07
CA ALA A 76 18.29 6.14 15.85
C ALA A 76 18.37 4.61 15.79
N GLY A 77 19.14 4.02 14.87
CA GLY A 77 19.23 2.58 14.65
C GLY A 77 18.13 2.04 13.75
N GLY A 78 17.72 2.81 12.73
CA GLY A 78 16.71 2.48 11.74
C GLY A 78 15.31 2.99 12.09
N LEU A 79 14.38 2.87 11.11
CA LEU A 79 13.02 3.40 11.22
C LEU A 79 12.21 2.69 12.32
N HIS A 80 12.38 1.39 12.50
CA HIS A 80 11.73 0.62 13.57
C HIS A 80 11.97 1.24 14.95
N LYS A 81 13.23 1.52 15.29
CA LYS A 81 13.58 2.15 16.56
C LYS A 81 13.16 3.62 16.60
N PHE A 82 13.33 4.35 15.50
CA PHE A 82 12.99 5.77 15.42
C PHE A 82 11.52 6.04 15.72
N MET A 83 10.61 5.21 15.20
CA MET A 83 9.17 5.39 15.38
C MET A 83 8.53 4.47 16.42
N ASN A 84 9.33 3.63 17.12
CA ASN A 84 8.86 2.64 18.09
C ASN A 84 7.82 1.66 17.48
N TRP A 85 8.19 1.05 16.35
CA TRP A 85 7.39 0.06 15.65
C TRP A 85 8.16 -1.25 15.51
N ASP A 86 7.65 -2.33 16.10
CA ASP A 86 8.30 -3.63 16.20
C ASP A 86 7.75 -4.70 15.24
N ARG A 87 6.83 -4.30 14.35
CA ARG A 87 6.25 -5.15 13.31
C ARG A 87 6.84 -4.81 11.93
N PRO A 88 6.62 -5.62 10.89
CA PRO A 88 7.15 -5.37 9.56
C PRO A 88 6.88 -3.98 9.00
N ILE A 89 7.84 -3.48 8.21
CA ILE A 89 7.73 -2.23 7.45
C ILE A 89 8.08 -2.53 5.99
N LEU A 90 7.23 -2.07 5.07
CA LEU A 90 7.56 -1.92 3.66
C LEU A 90 7.89 -0.45 3.37
N THR A 91 8.93 -0.17 2.58
CA THR A 91 9.17 1.17 2.04
C THR A 91 9.00 1.17 0.52
N ASP A 92 8.28 2.17 0.00
CA ASP A 92 8.26 2.43 -1.43
C ASP A 92 9.64 2.93 -1.92
N SER A 93 9.82 3.04 -3.24
CA SER A 93 11.06 3.55 -3.82
C SER A 93 11.20 5.09 -3.76
N GLY A 94 10.11 5.80 -3.52
CA GLY A 94 10.03 7.25 -3.68
C GLY A 94 9.78 7.72 -5.12
N GLY A 95 9.76 6.83 -6.10
CA GLY A 95 9.54 7.16 -7.51
C GLY A 95 8.21 7.86 -7.77
N PHE A 96 7.12 7.38 -7.19
CA PHE A 96 5.80 8.00 -7.33
C PHE A 96 5.77 9.43 -6.75
N GLN A 97 6.42 9.68 -5.60
CA GLN A 97 6.46 11.01 -4.98
C GLN A 97 7.30 11.99 -5.81
N VAL A 98 8.41 11.55 -6.37
CA VAL A 98 9.17 12.34 -7.36
C VAL A 98 8.29 12.66 -8.57
N PHE A 99 7.45 11.71 -9.01
CA PHE A 99 6.49 11.93 -10.09
C PHE A 99 5.42 12.96 -9.71
N SER A 100 4.79 12.84 -8.54
CA SER A 100 3.57 13.58 -8.18
C SER A 100 3.82 14.91 -7.48
N LEU A 101 4.95 15.07 -6.76
CA LEU A 101 5.22 16.23 -5.89
C LEU A 101 6.32 17.16 -6.42
N ALA A 102 7.22 16.66 -7.26
CA ALA A 102 8.32 17.47 -7.76
C ALA A 102 7.87 18.38 -8.90
N SER A 103 7.89 19.71 -8.67
CA SER A 103 7.58 20.72 -9.67
C SER A 103 8.56 20.74 -10.85
N CYS A 104 9.79 20.29 -10.64
CA CYS A 104 10.85 20.16 -11.63
C CYS A 104 11.51 18.78 -11.48
N ARG A 105 11.09 17.83 -12.32
CA ARG A 105 11.74 16.53 -12.42
C ARG A 105 12.38 16.34 -13.80
N LYS A 106 13.47 15.62 -13.82
CA LYS A 106 14.14 15.19 -15.05
C LYS A 106 14.56 13.75 -14.92
N LEU A 107 14.00 12.90 -15.78
CA LEU A 107 14.30 11.46 -15.83
C LEU A 107 15.39 11.19 -16.87
N SER A 108 16.27 10.28 -16.57
CA SER A 108 17.34 9.80 -17.46
C SER A 108 17.72 8.37 -17.09
N SER A 109 18.56 7.72 -17.90
CA SER A 109 19.12 6.42 -17.54
C SER A 109 19.91 6.46 -16.22
N GLU A 110 20.48 7.59 -15.86
CA GLU A 110 21.18 7.78 -14.58
C GLU A 110 20.22 7.65 -13.38
N GLY A 111 19.04 8.25 -13.47
CA GLY A 111 18.04 8.30 -12.40
C GLY A 111 17.07 9.46 -12.55
N ALA A 112 16.40 9.81 -11.45
CA ALA A 112 15.42 10.87 -11.35
C ALA A 112 16.00 12.08 -10.59
N LYS A 113 16.27 13.19 -11.32
CA LYS A 113 16.61 14.48 -10.72
C LYS A 113 15.34 15.22 -10.33
N PHE A 114 15.30 15.75 -9.12
CA PHE A 114 14.13 16.48 -8.63
C PHE A 114 14.49 17.60 -7.67
N GLN A 115 13.53 18.48 -7.43
CA GLN A 115 13.64 19.55 -6.45
C GLN A 115 12.73 19.25 -5.26
N SER A 116 13.29 19.34 -4.05
CA SER A 116 12.55 19.13 -2.81
C SER A 116 11.38 20.12 -2.69
N HIS A 117 10.21 19.62 -2.34
CA HIS A 117 9.01 20.43 -2.07
C HIS A 117 9.09 21.15 -0.70
N ILE A 118 10.07 20.80 0.15
CA ILE A 118 10.23 21.36 1.49
C ILE A 118 11.05 22.65 1.46
N ASP A 119 12.19 22.63 0.77
CA ASP A 119 13.21 23.69 0.82
C ASP A 119 13.78 24.07 -0.56
N GLY A 120 13.33 23.41 -1.62
CA GLY A 120 13.79 23.65 -2.97
C GLY A 120 15.18 23.10 -3.30
N SER A 121 15.82 22.34 -2.41
CA SER A 121 17.11 21.70 -2.68
C SER A 121 17.01 20.68 -3.83
N ARG A 122 18.12 20.50 -4.55
CA ARG A 122 18.18 19.58 -5.70
C ARG A 122 18.75 18.24 -5.29
N HIS A 123 18.07 17.17 -5.71
CA HIS A 123 18.42 15.79 -5.39
C HIS A 123 18.43 14.92 -6.66
N LEU A 124 19.14 13.81 -6.56
CA LEU A 124 19.17 12.76 -7.57
C LEU A 124 18.89 11.41 -6.90
N PHE A 125 17.81 10.76 -7.29
CA PHE A 125 17.58 9.34 -6.98
C PHE A 125 18.13 8.51 -8.13
N THR A 126 19.17 7.72 -7.88
CA THR A 126 19.60 6.64 -8.75
C THR A 126 19.09 5.31 -8.21
N PRO A 127 19.00 4.27 -9.03
CA PRO A 127 18.63 2.94 -8.55
C PRO A 127 19.47 2.48 -7.37
N GLU A 128 20.76 2.77 -7.40
CA GLU A 128 21.72 2.38 -6.35
C GLU A 128 21.45 3.13 -5.05
N ASN A 129 21.41 4.46 -5.10
CA ASN A 129 21.25 5.25 -3.87
C ASN A 129 19.86 5.12 -3.24
N VAL A 130 18.81 4.71 -4.01
CA VAL A 130 17.50 4.38 -3.46
C VAL A 130 17.57 3.07 -2.68
N VAL A 131 18.34 2.07 -3.12
CA VAL A 131 18.61 0.86 -2.35
C VAL A 131 19.34 1.21 -1.06
N ASP A 132 20.43 2.00 -1.13
CA ASP A 132 21.22 2.42 0.04
C ASP A 132 20.38 3.23 1.03
N THR A 133 19.48 4.07 0.51
CA THR A 133 18.52 4.83 1.31
C THR A 133 17.59 3.89 2.09
N GLN A 134 17.02 2.88 1.44
CA GLN A 134 16.15 1.92 2.09
C GLN A 134 16.92 0.97 3.04
N ARG A 135 18.19 0.65 2.73
CA ARG A 135 19.09 -0.01 3.69
C ARG A 135 19.24 0.83 4.98
N THR A 136 19.43 2.13 4.83
CA THR A 136 19.56 3.06 5.97
C THR A 136 18.25 3.25 6.73
N ILE A 137 17.13 3.29 6.02
CA ILE A 137 15.80 3.30 6.66
C ILE A 137 15.56 1.99 7.43
N GLY A 138 15.99 0.86 6.88
CA GLY A 138 15.89 -0.45 7.55
C GLY A 138 14.50 -1.07 7.48
N SER A 139 13.77 -0.92 6.38
CA SER A 139 12.50 -1.64 6.15
C SER A 139 12.73 -3.12 5.86
N ASP A 140 11.78 -3.98 6.19
CA ASP A 140 11.82 -5.43 5.89
C ASP A 140 11.67 -5.69 4.40
N ILE A 141 10.80 -4.92 3.72
CA ILE A 141 10.55 -5.02 2.29
C ILE A 141 10.90 -3.69 1.64
N MET A 142 11.81 -3.73 0.68
CA MET A 142 12.31 -2.60 -0.10
C MET A 142 11.77 -2.67 -1.52
N MET A 143 11.35 -1.53 -2.09
CA MET A 143 10.83 -1.47 -3.45
C MET A 143 11.86 -0.96 -4.45
N ALA A 144 11.85 -1.51 -5.67
CA ALA A 144 12.67 -1.04 -6.78
C ALA A 144 12.30 0.41 -7.17
N LEU A 145 13.30 1.19 -7.61
CA LEU A 145 13.01 2.49 -8.25
C LEU A 145 12.38 2.24 -9.63
N ASP A 146 11.25 2.90 -9.87
CA ASP A 146 10.46 2.78 -11.09
C ASP A 146 9.94 4.12 -11.58
N GLU A 147 9.51 4.18 -12.84
CA GLU A 147 8.72 5.29 -13.36
C GLU A 147 7.25 4.89 -13.42
N CYS A 148 6.42 5.54 -12.59
CA CYS A 148 4.97 5.40 -12.65
C CYS A 148 4.43 6.31 -13.75
N THR A 149 3.94 5.71 -14.86
CA THR A 149 3.29 6.44 -15.96
C THR A 149 1.82 6.73 -15.66
N PRO A 150 1.25 7.86 -16.13
CA PRO A 150 -0.20 8.05 -16.10
C PRO A 150 -0.92 6.92 -16.86
N GLY A 151 -2.09 6.48 -16.36
CA GLY A 151 -2.90 5.45 -17.02
C GLY A 151 -3.40 5.83 -18.42
N THR A 152 -3.32 7.12 -18.77
CA THR A 152 -3.67 7.69 -20.10
C THR A 152 -2.47 7.89 -21.03
N ALA A 153 -1.27 7.43 -20.63
CA ALA A 153 -0.06 7.57 -21.45
C ALA A 153 -0.20 6.81 -22.77
N ASP A 154 0.30 7.40 -23.86
CA ASP A 154 0.35 6.71 -25.16
C ASP A 154 1.38 5.55 -25.13
N TYR A 155 1.26 4.65 -26.12
CA TYR A 155 2.10 3.47 -26.21
C TYR A 155 3.60 3.80 -26.33
N SER A 156 3.95 4.84 -27.08
CA SER A 156 5.36 5.22 -27.30
C SER A 156 6.00 5.70 -26.00
N TYR A 157 5.28 6.48 -25.21
CA TYR A 157 5.75 6.90 -23.89
C TYR A 157 5.81 5.72 -22.91
N ALA A 158 4.76 4.90 -22.85
CA ALA A 158 4.72 3.71 -22.00
C ALA A 158 5.88 2.73 -22.31
N ARG A 159 6.23 2.55 -23.57
CA ARG A 159 7.37 1.75 -24.03
C ARG A 159 8.71 2.28 -23.51
N LYS A 160 8.95 3.60 -23.71
CA LYS A 160 10.18 4.26 -23.23
C LYS A 160 10.31 4.21 -21.72
N SER A 161 9.22 4.41 -21.01
CA SER A 161 9.16 4.34 -19.56
C SER A 161 9.45 2.93 -19.05
N LEU A 162 8.92 1.90 -19.72
CA LEU A 162 9.23 0.52 -19.38
C LEU A 162 10.72 0.19 -19.58
N ASP A 163 11.32 0.63 -20.69
CA ASP A 163 12.74 0.40 -20.95
C ASP A 163 13.62 1.09 -19.89
N LEU A 164 13.25 2.30 -19.49
CA LEU A 164 13.90 3.03 -18.40
C LEU A 164 13.78 2.27 -17.06
N THR A 165 12.57 1.86 -16.71
CA THR A 165 12.29 1.12 -15.46
C THR A 165 13.06 -0.22 -15.43
N LYS A 166 13.14 -0.93 -16.53
CA LYS A 166 13.93 -2.18 -16.62
C LYS A 166 15.42 -1.91 -16.37
N ASN A 167 15.99 -0.87 -16.98
CA ASN A 167 17.39 -0.49 -16.75
C ASN A 167 17.64 -0.12 -15.27
N TRP A 168 16.74 0.64 -14.67
CA TRP A 168 16.84 0.99 -13.24
C TRP A 168 16.69 -0.24 -12.35
N LEU A 169 15.79 -1.14 -12.69
CA LEU A 169 15.58 -2.38 -11.94
C LEU A 169 16.84 -3.26 -11.90
N GLU A 170 17.49 -3.47 -13.03
CA GLU A 170 18.74 -4.26 -13.11
C GLU A 170 19.85 -3.68 -12.22
N ARG A 171 20.02 -2.37 -12.24
CA ARG A 171 21.00 -1.67 -11.42
C ARG A 171 20.65 -1.73 -9.93
N GLY A 172 19.40 -1.48 -9.59
CA GLY A 172 18.94 -1.57 -8.19
C GLY A 172 19.04 -3.00 -7.66
N TRP A 173 18.69 -4.01 -8.46
CA TRP A 173 18.85 -5.41 -8.09
C TRP A 173 20.30 -5.78 -7.80
N LYS A 174 21.21 -5.36 -8.70
CA LYS A 174 22.65 -5.55 -8.49
C LYS A 174 23.13 -4.91 -7.18
N GLN A 175 22.77 -3.64 -6.94
CA GLN A 175 23.12 -2.93 -5.70
C GLN A 175 22.56 -3.64 -4.46
N PHE A 176 21.33 -4.14 -4.54
CA PHE A 176 20.73 -4.91 -3.43
C PHE A 176 21.52 -6.18 -3.11
N GLN A 177 22.00 -6.90 -4.14
CA GLN A 177 22.82 -8.12 -3.97
C GLN A 177 24.23 -7.84 -3.44
N GLU A 178 24.80 -6.69 -3.79
CA GLU A 178 26.17 -6.27 -3.39
C GLU A 178 26.21 -5.60 -2.01
N THR A 179 25.06 -5.24 -1.44
CA THR A 179 24.97 -4.56 -0.13
C THR A 179 24.30 -5.43 0.92
N SER A 180 24.65 -5.21 2.18
CA SER A 180 24.10 -5.94 3.31
C SER A 180 23.16 -5.08 4.17
N PRO A 181 22.16 -5.70 4.85
CA PRO A 181 21.38 -5.02 5.88
C PRO A 181 22.24 -4.41 6.98
N LEU A 182 21.82 -3.27 7.51
CA LEU A 182 22.63 -2.50 8.48
C LEU A 182 22.28 -2.81 9.95
N TYR A 183 21.13 -3.41 10.24
CA TYR A 183 20.61 -3.48 11.61
C TYR A 183 20.43 -4.91 12.16
N GLY A 184 21.05 -5.90 11.53
CA GLY A 184 21.10 -7.29 12.04
C GLY A 184 19.88 -8.15 11.75
N TYR A 185 18.98 -7.70 10.86
CA TYR A 185 17.87 -8.47 10.33
C TYR A 185 17.86 -8.43 8.80
N SER A 186 17.19 -9.40 8.19
CA SER A 186 17.12 -9.51 6.73
C SER A 186 16.17 -8.47 6.13
N GLN A 187 16.51 -8.03 4.93
CA GLN A 187 15.66 -7.19 4.09
C GLN A 187 15.47 -7.87 2.75
N THR A 188 14.29 -7.70 2.17
CA THR A 188 13.99 -8.26 0.85
C THR A 188 13.68 -7.15 -0.15
N PHE A 189 13.89 -7.41 -1.43
CA PHE A 189 13.69 -6.44 -2.50
C PHE A 189 12.59 -6.92 -3.45
N PHE A 190 11.56 -6.09 -3.65
CA PHE A 190 10.48 -6.35 -4.57
C PHE A 190 10.65 -5.53 -5.86
N PRO A 191 10.89 -6.19 -7.00
CA PRO A 191 10.79 -5.57 -8.31
C PRO A 191 9.35 -5.21 -8.64
N ILE A 192 9.17 -4.21 -9.52
CA ILE A 192 7.87 -3.65 -9.88
C ILE A 192 7.57 -3.90 -11.36
N VAL A 193 6.44 -4.53 -11.64
CA VAL A 193 5.91 -4.65 -12.99
C VAL A 193 5.24 -3.35 -13.40
N GLN A 194 5.77 -2.69 -14.44
CA GLN A 194 5.21 -1.52 -15.08
C GLN A 194 4.66 -1.89 -16.48
N GLY A 195 4.19 -0.93 -17.29
CA GLY A 195 3.71 -1.18 -18.65
C GLY A 195 2.37 -0.50 -18.98
N CYS A 196 1.95 0.47 -18.12
CA CYS A 196 0.70 1.21 -18.29
C CYS A 196 -0.50 0.26 -18.44
N VAL A 197 -1.39 0.51 -19.40
CA VAL A 197 -2.58 -0.32 -19.70
C VAL A 197 -2.41 -1.20 -20.95
N TYR A 198 -1.16 -1.49 -21.33
CA TYR A 198 -0.82 -2.27 -22.52
C TYR A 198 -0.44 -3.70 -22.16
N PRO A 199 -1.26 -4.72 -22.52
CA PRO A 199 -1.04 -6.10 -22.11
C PRO A 199 0.33 -6.67 -22.53
N GLU A 200 0.82 -6.33 -23.72
CA GLU A 200 2.12 -6.78 -24.21
C GLU A 200 3.29 -6.21 -23.39
N LEU A 201 3.20 -4.92 -22.99
CA LEU A 201 4.22 -4.30 -22.15
C LEU A 201 4.18 -4.89 -20.73
N ARG A 202 2.99 -5.14 -20.19
CA ARG A 202 2.80 -5.81 -18.90
C ARG A 202 3.38 -7.21 -18.89
N ARG A 203 3.13 -8.01 -19.96
CA ARG A 203 3.71 -9.36 -20.08
C ARG A 203 5.23 -9.32 -20.19
N GLU A 204 5.78 -8.38 -20.95
CA GLU A 204 7.22 -8.20 -21.05
C GLU A 204 7.85 -7.84 -19.70
N ALA A 205 7.27 -6.85 -19.00
CA ALA A 205 7.70 -6.44 -17.67
C ALA A 205 7.63 -7.60 -16.67
N ALA A 206 6.53 -8.36 -16.65
CA ALA A 206 6.34 -9.49 -15.75
C ALA A 206 7.39 -10.59 -15.98
N ARG A 207 7.71 -10.93 -17.24
CA ARG A 207 8.79 -11.90 -17.55
C ARG A 207 10.15 -11.40 -17.07
N HIS A 208 10.45 -10.12 -17.30
CA HIS A 208 11.70 -9.52 -16.85
C HIS A 208 11.84 -9.54 -15.34
N VAL A 209 10.80 -9.11 -14.62
CA VAL A 209 10.73 -9.14 -13.15
C VAL A 209 10.90 -10.56 -12.60
N THR A 210 10.20 -11.54 -13.18
CA THR A 210 10.29 -12.95 -12.77
C THR A 210 11.68 -13.53 -12.97
N SER A 211 12.40 -13.12 -14.03
CA SER A 211 13.75 -13.63 -14.32
C SER A 211 14.79 -13.28 -13.26
N LEU A 212 14.53 -12.28 -12.41
CA LEU A 212 15.42 -11.92 -11.30
C LEU A 212 15.37 -12.91 -10.12
N GLY A 213 14.31 -13.70 -10.01
CA GLY A 213 14.15 -14.67 -8.93
C GLY A 213 13.93 -14.03 -7.56
N ALA A 214 13.38 -12.82 -7.50
CA ALA A 214 13.09 -12.11 -6.24
C ALA A 214 12.08 -12.86 -5.35
N GLU A 215 12.11 -12.60 -4.05
CA GLU A 215 11.25 -13.27 -3.07
C GLU A 215 9.80 -12.77 -3.05
N GLY A 216 9.49 -11.71 -3.78
CA GLY A 216 8.14 -11.17 -3.97
C GLY A 216 8.13 -10.19 -5.12
N ASN A 217 6.95 -9.86 -5.65
CA ASN A 217 6.79 -9.02 -6.83
C ASN A 217 5.68 -7.98 -6.60
N ALA A 218 5.85 -6.79 -7.15
CA ALA A 218 4.84 -5.75 -7.12
C ALA A 218 4.29 -5.42 -8.51
N ILE A 219 3.06 -4.93 -8.54
CA ILE A 219 2.37 -4.42 -9.72
C ILE A 219 2.13 -2.93 -9.49
N GLY A 220 2.86 -2.08 -10.21
CA GLY A 220 2.74 -0.64 -10.15
C GLY A 220 2.06 -0.05 -11.39
N GLY A 221 1.87 1.28 -11.39
CA GLY A 221 1.30 2.02 -12.53
C GLY A 221 -0.12 1.63 -12.88
N LEU A 222 -0.91 1.25 -11.89
CA LEU A 222 -2.36 1.05 -11.94
C LEU A 222 -3.04 1.94 -10.90
N ALA A 223 -4.35 2.16 -11.02
CA ALA A 223 -5.11 3.15 -10.25
C ALA A 223 -4.56 4.59 -10.39
N VAL A 224 -4.06 4.92 -11.58
CA VAL A 224 -3.47 6.23 -11.93
C VAL A 224 -4.23 6.96 -13.05
N GLY A 225 -5.55 6.70 -13.15
CA GLY A 225 -6.48 7.39 -14.05
C GLY A 225 -7.17 6.50 -15.08
N GLU A 226 -6.84 5.24 -15.18
CA GLU A 226 -7.55 4.27 -16.01
C GLU A 226 -8.88 3.81 -15.36
N PRO A 227 -9.85 3.30 -16.14
CA PRO A 227 -11.05 2.64 -15.63
C PRO A 227 -10.70 1.38 -14.80
N ALA A 228 -11.52 1.06 -13.80
CA ALA A 228 -11.28 -0.08 -12.91
C ALA A 228 -11.20 -1.42 -13.66
N GLU A 229 -12.05 -1.61 -14.66
CA GLU A 229 -12.06 -2.82 -15.50
C GLU A 229 -10.73 -3.02 -16.22
N LYS A 230 -10.11 -1.93 -16.66
CA LYS A 230 -8.79 -1.98 -17.31
C LYS A 230 -7.67 -2.33 -16.32
N MET A 231 -7.77 -1.82 -15.10
CA MET A 231 -6.87 -2.23 -14.01
C MET A 231 -7.01 -3.75 -13.73
N TYR A 232 -8.23 -4.27 -13.65
CA TYR A 232 -8.47 -5.69 -13.40
C TYR A 232 -7.92 -6.57 -14.51
N GLU A 233 -8.14 -6.20 -15.78
CA GLU A 233 -7.55 -6.87 -16.94
C GLU A 233 -6.01 -6.93 -16.84
N MET A 234 -5.37 -5.82 -16.47
CA MET A 234 -3.90 -5.78 -16.34
C MET A 234 -3.38 -6.63 -15.19
N ILE A 235 -4.12 -6.74 -14.09
CA ILE A 235 -3.77 -7.66 -12.98
C ILE A 235 -3.81 -9.11 -13.47
N GLU A 236 -4.83 -9.51 -14.20
CA GLU A 236 -4.96 -10.86 -14.76
C GLU A 236 -3.80 -11.17 -15.69
N VAL A 237 -3.50 -10.27 -16.66
CA VAL A 237 -2.38 -10.39 -17.61
C VAL A 237 -1.05 -10.58 -16.90
N VAL A 238 -0.79 -9.87 -15.82
CA VAL A 238 0.47 -9.97 -15.07
C VAL A 238 0.51 -11.24 -14.23
N ASN A 239 -0.59 -11.62 -13.61
CA ASN A 239 -0.68 -12.80 -12.75
C ASN A 239 -0.61 -14.14 -13.50
N GLU A 240 -0.84 -14.15 -14.84
CA GLU A 240 -0.53 -15.30 -15.71
C GLU A 240 0.98 -15.66 -15.72
N ILE A 241 1.85 -14.71 -15.37
CA ILE A 241 3.32 -14.83 -15.50
C ILE A 241 4.01 -14.83 -14.14
N LEU A 242 3.52 -14.05 -13.18
CA LEU A 242 4.14 -13.97 -11.84
C LEU A 242 4.07 -15.33 -11.12
N PRO A 243 5.17 -15.74 -10.44
CA PRO A 243 5.22 -17.00 -9.71
C PRO A 243 4.09 -17.15 -8.69
N GLU A 244 3.51 -18.33 -8.58
CA GLU A 244 2.49 -18.61 -7.58
C GLU A 244 3.06 -18.67 -6.14
N ASP A 245 4.27 -19.15 -5.99
CA ASP A 245 4.97 -19.34 -4.72
C ASP A 245 5.58 -18.06 -4.15
N LYS A 246 5.29 -16.90 -4.77
CA LYS A 246 5.75 -15.59 -4.34
C LYS A 246 4.57 -14.65 -4.04
N PRO A 247 4.68 -13.75 -3.03
CA PRO A 247 3.64 -12.76 -2.77
C PRO A 247 3.57 -11.72 -3.89
N ARG A 248 2.33 -11.26 -4.17
CA ARG A 248 1.99 -10.27 -5.18
C ARG A 248 1.43 -9.03 -4.51
N TYR A 249 2.11 -7.92 -4.69
CA TYR A 249 1.73 -6.64 -4.11
C TYR A 249 1.18 -5.70 -5.19
N LEU A 250 -0.10 -5.32 -5.10
CA LEU A 250 -0.73 -4.30 -5.94
C LEU A 250 -0.64 -2.95 -5.25
N MET A 251 0.11 -2.02 -5.84
CA MET A 251 0.46 -0.74 -5.25
C MET A 251 -0.65 0.31 -5.40
N GLY A 252 -0.95 1.03 -4.32
CA GLY A 252 -1.83 2.20 -4.33
C GLY A 252 -3.33 1.95 -4.48
N VAL A 253 -3.79 0.72 -4.33
CA VAL A 253 -5.21 0.32 -4.49
C VAL A 253 -5.84 0.05 -3.12
N GLY A 254 -7.03 0.49 -2.84
CA GLY A 254 -7.85 1.63 -3.14
C GLY A 254 -9.20 1.54 -2.44
N THR A 255 -10.29 1.41 -3.19
CA THR A 255 -11.62 1.28 -2.60
C THR A 255 -11.84 -0.13 -2.05
N PRO A 256 -12.79 -0.35 -1.10
CA PRO A 256 -13.15 -1.70 -0.64
C PRO A 256 -13.47 -2.65 -1.78
N VAL A 257 -14.17 -2.16 -2.81
CA VAL A 257 -14.49 -2.94 -4.02
C VAL A 257 -13.23 -3.34 -4.76
N ASN A 258 -12.32 -2.39 -5.05
CA ASN A 258 -11.08 -2.68 -5.76
C ASN A 258 -10.19 -3.68 -5.01
N ILE A 259 -10.19 -3.63 -3.66
CA ILE A 259 -9.46 -4.58 -2.81
C ILE A 259 -10.02 -5.99 -2.99
N LEU A 260 -11.33 -6.17 -2.91
CA LEU A 260 -11.96 -7.48 -3.08
C LEU A 260 -11.80 -8.03 -4.51
N GLU A 261 -11.87 -7.17 -5.52
CA GLU A 261 -11.62 -7.53 -6.92
C GLU A 261 -10.15 -7.91 -7.16
N ALA A 262 -9.20 -7.23 -6.51
CA ALA A 262 -7.79 -7.58 -6.58
C ALA A 262 -7.49 -8.93 -5.90
N ILE A 263 -8.08 -9.18 -4.73
CA ILE A 263 -7.96 -10.45 -4.01
C ILE A 263 -8.50 -11.61 -4.86
N GLU A 264 -9.65 -11.46 -5.51
CA GLU A 264 -10.21 -12.47 -6.42
C GLU A 264 -9.22 -12.88 -7.51
N ARG A 265 -8.40 -11.93 -7.97
CA ARG A 265 -7.37 -12.12 -9.01
C ARG A 265 -6.02 -12.57 -8.48
N GLY A 266 -5.92 -12.92 -7.20
CA GLY A 266 -4.71 -13.48 -6.59
C GLY A 266 -3.69 -12.47 -6.10
N ILE A 267 -4.12 -11.27 -5.72
CA ILE A 267 -3.27 -10.28 -5.04
C ILE A 267 -3.24 -10.56 -3.53
N ASP A 268 -2.05 -10.47 -2.95
CA ASP A 268 -1.78 -10.75 -1.54
C ASP A 268 -1.63 -9.50 -0.67
N MET A 269 -1.08 -8.42 -1.22
CA MET A 269 -0.73 -7.22 -0.49
C MET A 269 -1.25 -5.98 -1.22
N MET A 270 -1.78 -5.02 -0.48
CA MET A 270 -2.29 -3.75 -1.00
C MET A 270 -2.04 -2.63 0.00
N ASP A 271 -1.91 -1.41 -0.51
CA ASP A 271 -1.86 -0.19 0.29
C ASP A 271 -2.70 0.91 -0.36
N CYS A 272 -3.16 1.85 0.42
CA CYS A 272 -3.69 3.12 -0.08
C CYS A 272 -3.78 4.16 1.04
N VAL A 273 -3.63 5.43 0.70
CA VAL A 273 -3.88 6.54 1.64
C VAL A 273 -5.36 6.80 1.89
N MET A 274 -6.24 6.15 1.12
CA MET A 274 -7.68 6.41 1.11
C MET A 274 -8.35 6.28 2.49
N PRO A 275 -8.10 5.25 3.31
CA PRO A 275 -8.74 5.13 4.61
C PRO A 275 -8.55 6.37 5.49
N THR A 276 -7.30 6.79 5.69
CA THR A 276 -7.01 7.94 6.54
C THR A 276 -7.32 9.27 5.85
N ARG A 277 -7.11 9.39 4.53
CA ARG A 277 -7.44 10.61 3.78
C ARG A 277 -8.95 10.87 3.76
N ASN A 278 -9.74 9.86 3.44
CA ASN A 278 -11.20 9.96 3.41
C ASN A 278 -11.77 10.14 4.83
N GLY A 279 -11.24 9.41 5.81
CA GLY A 279 -11.60 9.59 7.21
C GLY A 279 -11.44 11.04 7.66
N ARG A 280 -10.27 11.64 7.44
CA ARG A 280 -10.05 13.06 7.79
C ARG A 280 -10.96 14.05 7.07
N ASN A 281 -11.55 13.65 5.95
CA ASN A 281 -12.55 14.44 5.23
C ASN A 281 -14.01 14.12 5.62
N GLY A 282 -14.21 13.21 6.60
CA GLY A 282 -15.51 12.83 7.12
C GLY A 282 -16.23 11.75 6.31
N MET A 283 -15.53 11.01 5.46
CA MET A 283 -16.06 9.85 4.75
C MET A 283 -15.61 8.57 5.46
N LEU A 284 -16.57 7.78 5.95
CA LEU A 284 -16.36 6.53 6.65
C LEU A 284 -16.87 5.36 5.81
N PHE A 285 -16.11 4.25 5.85
CA PHE A 285 -16.48 2.98 5.22
C PHE A 285 -16.96 2.01 6.30
N THR A 286 -18.12 1.41 6.11
CA THR A 286 -18.70 0.42 7.03
C THR A 286 -19.13 -0.83 6.28
N TRP A 287 -19.45 -1.91 6.99
CA TRP A 287 -20.02 -3.12 6.42
C TRP A 287 -21.38 -2.91 5.73
N ASN A 288 -22.07 -1.83 6.05
CA ASN A 288 -23.38 -1.50 5.52
C ASN A 288 -23.38 -0.42 4.46
N GLY A 289 -22.21 0.21 4.22
CA GLY A 289 -22.06 1.23 3.19
C GLY A 289 -21.18 2.40 3.61
N ILE A 290 -21.21 3.48 2.85
CA ILE A 290 -20.37 4.67 3.01
C ILE A 290 -21.16 5.77 3.70
N MET A 291 -20.64 6.28 4.82
CA MET A 291 -21.21 7.41 5.55
C MET A 291 -20.43 8.70 5.26
N ASN A 292 -21.15 9.79 4.97
CA ASN A 292 -20.57 11.13 5.04
C ASN A 292 -21.00 11.78 6.35
N MET A 293 -20.07 11.92 7.30
CA MET A 293 -20.34 12.42 8.63
C MET A 293 -20.75 13.90 8.68
N ARG A 294 -20.59 14.66 7.60
CA ARG A 294 -21.06 16.04 7.51
C ARG A 294 -22.57 16.15 7.23
N ASN A 295 -23.23 15.05 6.82
CA ASN A 295 -24.65 15.04 6.54
C ASN A 295 -25.48 15.36 7.81
N ARG A 296 -26.52 16.20 7.62
CA ARG A 296 -27.40 16.66 8.73
C ARG A 296 -28.15 15.49 9.39
N LYS A 297 -28.44 14.42 8.68
CA LYS A 297 -29.16 13.26 9.22
C LYS A 297 -28.48 12.60 10.43
N TRP A 298 -27.17 12.77 10.59
CA TRP A 298 -26.41 12.24 11.72
C TRP A 298 -26.45 13.15 12.97
N ALA A 299 -27.09 14.35 12.89
CA ALA A 299 -27.03 15.35 13.97
C ALA A 299 -27.64 14.88 15.29
N GLU A 300 -28.62 13.98 15.21
CA GLU A 300 -29.36 13.44 16.37
C GLU A 300 -29.31 11.90 16.40
N ASP A 301 -28.38 11.30 15.67
CA ASP A 301 -28.15 9.86 15.71
C ASP A 301 -27.14 9.52 16.84
N PHE A 302 -27.68 9.16 17.99
CA PHE A 302 -26.93 8.81 19.20
C PHE A 302 -26.52 7.32 19.25
N THR A 303 -26.77 6.56 18.20
CA THR A 303 -26.30 5.18 18.10
C THR A 303 -24.79 5.12 17.92
N PRO A 304 -24.13 4.00 18.25
CA PRO A 304 -22.70 3.80 18.02
C PRO A 304 -22.28 4.10 16.59
N LEU A 305 -21.04 4.53 16.41
CA LEU A 305 -20.50 4.92 15.11
C LEU A 305 -20.66 3.80 14.08
N ASP A 306 -20.21 2.59 14.41
CA ASP A 306 -20.45 1.39 13.63
C ASP A 306 -20.64 0.19 14.57
N PRO A 307 -21.85 -0.33 14.76
CA PRO A 307 -22.07 -1.48 15.63
C PRO A 307 -21.43 -2.78 15.13
N ASP A 308 -21.12 -2.87 13.82
CA ASP A 308 -20.45 -4.00 13.19
C ASP A 308 -18.92 -3.78 13.08
N GLY A 309 -18.41 -2.64 13.52
CA GLY A 309 -16.99 -2.32 13.55
C GLY A 309 -16.23 -3.06 14.66
N GLU A 310 -14.92 -3.13 14.55
CA GLU A 310 -14.08 -3.88 15.49
C GLU A 310 -13.26 -2.98 16.42
N THR A 311 -13.18 -1.66 16.14
CA THR A 311 -12.33 -0.75 16.90
C THR A 311 -13.05 -0.16 18.12
N TRP A 312 -12.26 0.25 19.11
CA TRP A 312 -12.81 0.90 20.31
C TRP A 312 -13.68 2.11 19.95
N VAL A 313 -13.28 2.90 18.96
CA VAL A 313 -14.02 4.12 18.56
C VAL A 313 -15.39 3.80 17.97
N ASP A 314 -15.57 2.64 17.36
CA ASP A 314 -16.82 2.21 16.73
C ASP A 314 -17.97 2.07 17.73
N HIS A 315 -17.65 1.61 18.94
CA HIS A 315 -18.62 1.31 19.98
C HIS A 315 -18.76 2.41 21.04
N ASN A 316 -17.74 3.29 21.17
CA ASN A 316 -17.70 4.27 22.27
C ASN A 316 -18.06 5.69 21.84
N TYR A 317 -18.12 5.96 20.53
CA TYR A 317 -18.57 7.26 20.02
C TYR A 317 -19.86 7.12 19.22
N SER A 318 -20.76 8.11 19.35
CA SER A 318 -21.98 8.16 18.53
C SER A 318 -21.75 8.92 17.21
N LYS A 319 -22.58 8.63 16.22
CA LYS A 319 -22.58 9.36 14.94
C LYS A 319 -22.82 10.86 15.15
N ALA A 320 -23.75 11.23 16.05
CA ALA A 320 -24.02 12.63 16.39
C ALA A 320 -22.79 13.33 16.94
N TYR A 321 -22.06 12.71 17.86
CA TYR A 321 -20.84 13.29 18.44
C TYR A 321 -19.74 13.45 17.40
N LEU A 322 -19.46 12.41 16.61
CA LEU A 322 -18.45 12.49 15.55
C LEU A 322 -18.79 13.57 14.51
N ARG A 323 -20.08 13.66 14.12
CA ARG A 323 -20.52 14.76 13.26
C ARG A 323 -20.27 16.13 13.88
N HIS A 324 -20.62 16.32 15.17
CA HIS A 324 -20.34 17.56 15.90
C HIS A 324 -18.88 17.93 15.81
N LEU A 325 -17.96 16.99 16.06
CA LEU A 325 -16.52 17.23 15.99
C LEU A 325 -16.07 17.65 14.57
N PHE A 326 -16.61 17.04 13.50
CA PHE A 326 -16.31 17.46 12.13
C PHE A 326 -16.82 18.86 11.78
N ILE A 327 -17.99 19.25 12.28
CA ILE A 327 -18.55 20.60 12.06
C ILE A 327 -17.76 21.65 12.85
N SER A 328 -17.31 21.30 14.06
CA SER A 328 -16.49 22.16 14.92
C SER A 328 -15.02 22.23 14.49
N GLY A 329 -14.57 21.36 13.58
CA GLY A 329 -13.17 21.33 13.11
C GLY A 329 -12.18 20.72 14.10
N GLU A 330 -12.65 19.89 15.05
CA GLU A 330 -11.82 19.28 16.08
C GLU A 330 -10.91 18.19 15.50
N LEU A 331 -9.64 18.16 15.94
CA LEU A 331 -8.66 17.16 15.52
C LEU A 331 -9.08 15.73 15.87
N LEU A 332 -9.80 15.57 16.98
CA LEU A 332 -10.30 14.26 17.42
C LEU A 332 -11.22 13.61 16.38
N ALA A 333 -11.97 14.41 15.59
CA ALA A 333 -12.77 13.86 14.48
C ALA A 333 -11.91 13.09 13.47
N MET A 334 -10.75 13.64 13.12
CA MET A 334 -9.84 13.03 12.14
C MET A 334 -9.18 11.77 12.69
N GLN A 335 -8.90 11.75 14.01
CA GLN A 335 -8.35 10.55 14.69
C GLN A 335 -9.37 9.42 14.71
N ILE A 336 -10.58 9.68 15.23
CA ILE A 336 -11.67 8.69 15.29
C ILE A 336 -11.94 8.11 13.91
N ALA A 337 -12.12 8.97 12.91
CA ALA A 337 -12.42 8.52 11.54
C ALA A 337 -11.27 7.77 10.87
N SER A 338 -10.01 8.08 11.19
CA SER A 338 -8.85 7.35 10.68
C SER A 338 -8.74 5.96 11.31
N ILE A 339 -8.94 5.84 12.62
CA ILE A 339 -8.95 4.57 13.35
C ILE A 339 -10.06 3.66 12.82
N HIS A 340 -11.29 4.20 12.76
CA HIS A 340 -12.45 3.50 12.22
C HIS A 340 -12.18 2.94 10.80
N ASN A 341 -11.79 3.81 9.86
CA ASN A 341 -11.57 3.38 8.47
C ASN A 341 -10.45 2.35 8.34
N LEU A 342 -9.35 2.49 9.10
CA LEU A 342 -8.29 1.50 9.09
C LEU A 342 -8.78 0.18 9.69
N GLY A 343 -9.51 0.21 10.78
CA GLY A 343 -10.15 -0.96 11.38
C GLY A 343 -11.02 -1.69 10.36
N PHE A 344 -11.90 -0.97 9.67
CA PHE A 344 -12.74 -1.52 8.62
C PHE A 344 -11.93 -2.17 7.48
N TYR A 345 -10.88 -1.49 6.97
CA TYR A 345 -10.06 -2.03 5.86
C TYR A 345 -9.30 -3.29 6.27
N LEU A 346 -8.77 -3.33 7.48
CA LEU A 346 -8.07 -4.52 7.99
C LEU A 346 -9.06 -5.66 8.28
N SER A 347 -10.24 -5.35 8.81
CA SER A 347 -11.33 -6.32 9.00
C SER A 347 -11.79 -6.90 7.67
N LEU A 348 -11.94 -6.07 6.63
CA LEU A 348 -12.34 -6.51 5.28
C LEU A 348 -11.40 -7.58 4.71
N VAL A 349 -10.09 -7.38 4.80
CA VAL A 349 -9.11 -8.36 4.30
C VAL A 349 -9.00 -9.59 5.21
N ARG A 350 -9.21 -9.44 6.53
CA ARG A 350 -9.29 -10.58 7.45
C ARG A 350 -10.50 -11.48 7.15
N GLU A 351 -11.67 -10.88 6.90
CA GLU A 351 -12.86 -11.63 6.50
C GLU A 351 -12.68 -12.28 5.13
N ALA A 352 -12.11 -11.57 4.15
CA ALA A 352 -11.75 -12.15 2.85
C ALA A 352 -10.88 -13.40 3.02
N ARG A 353 -9.84 -13.33 3.88
CA ARG A 353 -8.99 -14.49 4.19
C ARG A 353 -9.78 -15.66 4.78
N LYS A 354 -10.68 -15.42 5.72
CA LYS A 354 -11.53 -16.47 6.32
C LYS A 354 -12.37 -17.18 5.26
N HIS A 355 -12.97 -16.42 4.36
CA HIS A 355 -13.78 -16.95 3.27
C HIS A 355 -12.96 -17.68 2.20
N ILE A 356 -11.72 -17.26 1.93
CA ILE A 356 -10.80 -18.02 1.07
C ILE A 356 -10.47 -19.39 1.70
N ILE A 357 -10.15 -19.43 2.99
CA ILE A 357 -9.86 -20.68 3.71
C ILE A 357 -11.08 -21.61 3.74
N LYS A 358 -12.27 -21.04 3.89
CA LYS A 358 -13.54 -21.79 3.87
C LYS A 358 -13.94 -22.27 2.47
N GLY A 359 -13.42 -21.62 1.41
CA GLY A 359 -13.72 -21.96 0.01
C GLY A 359 -15.03 -21.37 -0.53
N ASP A 360 -15.53 -20.28 0.07
CA ASP A 360 -16.75 -19.57 -0.35
C ASP A 360 -16.51 -18.06 -0.60
N PHE A 361 -15.26 -17.69 -0.88
CA PHE A 361 -14.86 -16.29 -1.04
C PHE A 361 -15.62 -15.58 -2.16
N LYS A 362 -15.82 -16.22 -3.30
CA LYS A 362 -16.48 -15.60 -4.46
C LYS A 362 -17.91 -15.18 -4.16
N ASP A 363 -18.69 -16.05 -3.52
CA ASP A 363 -20.10 -15.76 -3.17
C ASP A 363 -20.17 -14.68 -2.09
N TRP A 364 -19.31 -14.77 -1.07
CA TRP A 364 -19.20 -13.77 -0.02
C TRP A 364 -18.78 -12.40 -0.58
N LYS A 365 -17.83 -12.35 -1.54
CA LYS A 365 -17.38 -11.12 -2.19
C LYS A 365 -18.56 -10.40 -2.87
N ILE A 366 -19.36 -11.12 -3.67
CA ILE A 366 -20.50 -10.53 -4.39
C ILE A 366 -21.47 -9.88 -3.41
N TYR A 367 -21.84 -10.60 -2.35
CA TYR A 367 -22.72 -10.07 -1.31
C TYR A 367 -22.13 -8.86 -0.59
N THR A 368 -20.83 -8.91 -0.28
CA THR A 368 -20.13 -7.84 0.43
C THR A 368 -20.02 -6.58 -0.40
N ILE A 369 -19.67 -6.68 -1.69
CA ILE A 369 -19.60 -5.53 -2.60
C ILE A 369 -20.94 -4.80 -2.69
N ASP A 370 -22.07 -5.52 -2.80
CA ASP A 370 -23.39 -4.90 -2.82
C ASP A 370 -23.66 -4.07 -1.56
N LYS A 371 -23.21 -4.54 -0.39
CA LYS A 371 -23.39 -3.84 0.88
C LYS A 371 -22.46 -2.62 1.01
N VAL A 372 -21.15 -2.82 0.88
CA VAL A 372 -20.16 -1.78 1.17
C VAL A 372 -20.16 -0.63 0.15
N SER A 373 -20.79 -0.83 -1.02
CA SER A 373 -20.92 0.19 -2.06
C SER A 373 -22.08 1.15 -1.83
N LYS A 374 -23.02 0.84 -0.95
CA LYS A 374 -24.20 1.67 -0.68
C LYS A 374 -23.79 3.00 -0.07
N ARG A 375 -24.53 4.06 -0.37
CA ARG A 375 -24.40 5.34 0.32
C ARG A 375 -25.49 5.45 1.39
N LEU A 376 -25.03 5.56 2.62
CA LEU A 376 -25.90 5.68 3.79
C LEU A 376 -26.28 7.14 4.05
#